data_68d56c331b1993713283f7c514326aec
#
_entry.id   68d56c331b1993713283f7c514326aec
#
_cell.length_a   1.000
_cell.length_b   1.000
_cell.length_c   1.000
_cell.angle_alpha   90.00
_cell.angle_beta   90.00
_cell.angle_gamma   90.00
#
_symmetry.space_group_name_H-M   'P 1'
#
loop_
_entity.id
_entity.type
_entity.pdbx_description
1 polymer ?
#
loop_
_entity_poly.entity_id
_entity_poly.type
_entity_poly.pdbx_seq_one_letter_code
_entity_poly.pdbx_strand_id
1 'polypeptide(L)'
;MPLWLDKYLFEELGAQYAPEHTRYEYNLDLDENELKVYLGTYFPRSYAEIFCIFDNIFQNKYIYQAYKNKKDINIFDFCCGTGGELIGLLSALDKYFHDGKNINVIVCDGNAKALDYLHKIMDKAASLSRHKYRFVSIHKEIKNFDDVEKLDFPSCSFDIELCDKVCCEFISHGVNKKSYEYLASFLSKNHSFQSLGKLRDNGF
;
A
#
# COMPACT_ATOMS: atom_id res chain seq x y z
N MET A 1 -15.80 0.17 -2.34
CA MET A 1 -14.98 1.27 -2.91
C MET A 1 -15.87 2.51 -3.00
N PRO A 2 -15.40 3.74 -2.74
CA PRO A 2 -16.18 4.96 -2.88
C PRO A 2 -16.63 5.19 -4.33
N LEU A 3 -17.81 5.78 -4.54
CA LEU A 3 -18.37 5.99 -5.88
C LEU A 3 -17.48 6.87 -6.77
N TRP A 4 -16.82 7.89 -6.19
CA TRP A 4 -15.91 8.74 -6.95
C TRP A 4 -14.71 7.96 -7.52
N LEU A 5 -14.19 7.01 -6.75
CA LEU A 5 -13.04 6.19 -7.15
C LEU A 5 -13.44 5.19 -8.24
N ASP A 6 -14.59 4.56 -8.08
CA ASP A 6 -15.16 3.67 -9.10
C ASP A 6 -15.30 4.38 -10.45
N LYS A 7 -15.97 5.52 -10.46
CA LYS A 7 -16.11 6.34 -11.68
C LYS A 7 -14.76 6.78 -12.24
N TYR A 8 -13.85 7.23 -11.38
CA TYR A 8 -12.54 7.70 -11.83
C TYR A 8 -11.74 6.60 -12.51
N LEU A 9 -11.72 5.40 -11.93
CA LEU A 9 -11.01 4.24 -12.51
C LEU A 9 -11.62 3.82 -13.85
N PHE A 10 -12.94 3.59 -13.90
CA PHE A 10 -13.57 2.96 -15.04
C PHE A 10 -14.00 3.94 -16.14
N GLU A 11 -14.46 5.15 -15.78
CA GLU A 11 -14.93 6.12 -16.75
C GLU A 11 -13.81 7.09 -17.21
N GLU A 12 -12.91 7.54 -16.29
CA GLU A 12 -11.89 8.53 -16.63
C GLU A 12 -10.54 7.88 -16.99
N LEU A 13 -10.07 6.86 -16.25
CA LEU A 13 -8.81 6.16 -16.53
C LEU A 13 -8.96 4.98 -17.49
N GLY A 14 -10.18 4.57 -17.80
CA GLY A 14 -10.46 3.51 -18.76
C GLY A 14 -10.10 2.11 -18.26
N ALA A 15 -10.15 1.88 -16.95
CA ALA A 15 -9.92 0.56 -16.35
C ALA A 15 -10.91 -0.48 -16.92
N GLN A 16 -10.43 -1.71 -17.09
CA GLN A 16 -11.22 -2.80 -17.68
C GLN A 16 -11.23 -4.00 -16.73
N TYR A 17 -12.41 -4.49 -16.39
CA TYR A 17 -12.54 -5.67 -15.55
C TYR A 17 -12.49 -6.96 -16.37
N ALA A 18 -11.54 -7.83 -16.07
CA ALA A 18 -11.39 -9.15 -16.69
C ALA A 18 -11.22 -10.24 -15.62
N PRO A 19 -12.31 -10.84 -15.11
CA PRO A 19 -12.27 -11.77 -13.98
C PRO A 19 -11.49 -13.07 -14.27
N GLU A 20 -11.46 -13.49 -15.53
CA GLU A 20 -10.71 -14.68 -15.99
C GLU A 20 -9.20 -14.44 -16.12
N HIS A 21 -8.74 -13.23 -15.82
CA HIS A 21 -7.34 -12.86 -16.03
C HIS A 21 -6.47 -13.43 -14.91
N THR A 22 -5.61 -14.39 -15.25
CA THR A 22 -4.74 -15.12 -14.31
C THR A 22 -3.24 -14.94 -14.59
N ARG A 23 -2.86 -14.08 -15.56
CA ARG A 23 -1.52 -14.10 -16.16
C ARG A 23 -0.54 -13.04 -15.68
N TYR A 24 -0.79 -12.30 -14.61
CA TYR A 24 0.15 -11.25 -14.20
C TYR A 24 1.07 -11.66 -13.04
N GLU A 25 1.84 -12.72 -13.26
CA GLU A 25 3.02 -13.01 -12.44
C GLU A 25 4.18 -12.02 -12.71
N TYR A 26 4.13 -11.32 -13.87
CA TYR A 26 5.07 -10.27 -14.26
C TYR A 26 4.32 -9.06 -14.82
N ASN A 27 4.32 -7.95 -14.08
CA ASN A 27 3.62 -6.73 -14.47
C ASN A 27 4.54 -5.60 -14.97
N LEU A 28 5.85 -5.85 -15.11
CA LEU A 28 6.83 -4.82 -15.42
C LEU A 28 6.71 -4.28 -16.84
N ASP A 29 6.35 -5.14 -17.80
CA ASP A 29 6.35 -4.84 -19.25
C ASP A 29 4.94 -4.72 -19.83
N LEU A 30 3.90 -4.48 -19.00
CA LEU A 30 2.52 -4.34 -19.47
C LEU A 30 2.39 -3.20 -20.47
N ASP A 31 1.70 -3.45 -21.59
CA ASP A 31 1.28 -2.38 -22.47
C ASP A 31 0.11 -1.57 -21.87
N GLU A 32 -0.33 -0.52 -22.57
CA GLU A 32 -1.38 0.37 -22.06
C GLU A 32 -2.72 -0.34 -21.86
N ASN A 33 -3.08 -1.30 -22.74
CA ASN A 33 -4.34 -2.02 -22.63
C ASN A 33 -4.29 -3.07 -21.52
N GLU A 34 -3.18 -3.79 -21.42
CA GLU A 34 -2.93 -4.74 -20.34
C GLU A 34 -2.95 -4.04 -18.98
N LEU A 35 -2.36 -2.84 -18.90
CA LEU A 35 -2.35 -2.06 -17.67
C LEU A 35 -3.75 -1.58 -17.27
N LYS A 36 -4.64 -1.24 -18.23
CA LYS A 36 -6.05 -0.94 -17.95
C LYS A 36 -6.80 -2.16 -17.42
N VAL A 37 -6.51 -3.36 -17.94
CA VAL A 37 -7.06 -4.61 -17.42
C VAL A 37 -6.50 -4.90 -16.02
N TYR A 38 -5.20 -4.70 -15.80
CA TYR A 38 -4.58 -4.81 -14.49
C TYR A 38 -5.25 -3.86 -13.48
N LEU A 39 -5.38 -2.59 -13.85
CA LEU A 39 -6.04 -1.56 -13.04
C LEU A 39 -7.48 -1.94 -12.68
N GLY A 40 -8.29 -2.40 -13.64
CA GLY A 40 -9.70 -2.71 -13.41
C GLY A 40 -9.94 -4.04 -12.69
N THR A 41 -8.97 -4.96 -12.74
CA THR A 41 -9.13 -6.30 -12.16
C THR A 41 -8.50 -6.40 -10.77
N TYR A 42 -7.29 -5.90 -10.59
CA TYR A 42 -6.53 -6.09 -9.35
C TYR A 42 -6.68 -4.96 -8.36
N PHE A 43 -6.74 -3.71 -8.82
CA PHE A 43 -6.90 -2.56 -7.94
C PHE A 43 -8.13 -2.67 -7.02
N PRO A 44 -9.36 -2.97 -7.51
CA PRO A 44 -10.52 -3.10 -6.62
C PRO A 44 -10.38 -4.20 -5.57
N ARG A 45 -9.69 -5.30 -5.91
CA ARG A 45 -9.43 -6.41 -4.97
C ARG A 45 -8.48 -5.98 -3.87
N SER A 46 -7.32 -5.44 -4.23
CA SER A 46 -6.32 -4.94 -3.27
C SER A 46 -6.90 -3.84 -2.39
N TYR A 47 -7.67 -2.92 -2.99
CA TYR A 47 -8.40 -1.89 -2.24
C TYR A 47 -9.31 -2.49 -1.17
N ALA A 48 -10.17 -3.43 -1.56
CA ALA A 48 -11.15 -4.02 -0.64
C ALA A 48 -10.46 -4.81 0.48
N GLU A 49 -9.42 -5.56 0.15
CA GLU A 49 -8.66 -6.38 1.08
C GLU A 49 -8.01 -5.51 2.17
N ILE A 50 -7.22 -4.52 1.77
CA ILE A 50 -6.52 -3.65 2.72
C ILE A 50 -7.50 -2.74 3.48
N PHE A 51 -8.53 -2.22 2.82
CA PHE A 51 -9.59 -1.47 3.50
C PHE A 51 -10.23 -2.30 4.63
N CYS A 52 -10.60 -3.56 4.38
CA CYS A 52 -11.20 -4.43 5.38
C CYS A 52 -10.23 -4.77 6.52
N ILE A 53 -8.95 -5.02 6.20
CA ILE A 53 -7.92 -5.28 7.21
C ILE A 53 -7.80 -4.08 8.16
N PHE A 54 -7.62 -2.87 7.61
CA PHE A 54 -7.45 -1.67 8.45
C PHE A 54 -8.75 -1.22 9.11
N ASP A 55 -9.91 -1.50 8.51
CA ASP A 55 -11.20 -1.31 9.16
C ASP A 55 -11.29 -2.15 10.45
N ASN A 56 -10.85 -3.40 10.42
CA ASN A 56 -10.77 -4.24 11.63
C ASN A 56 -9.71 -3.76 12.61
N ILE A 57 -8.52 -3.38 12.13
CA ILE A 57 -7.41 -2.91 12.97
C ILE A 57 -7.84 -1.66 13.76
N PHE A 58 -8.46 -0.68 13.10
CA PHE A 58 -8.86 0.56 13.75
C PHE A 58 -10.11 0.45 14.65
N GLN A 59 -10.83 -0.67 14.61
CA GLN A 59 -11.85 -0.99 15.62
C GLN A 59 -11.23 -1.35 16.98
N ASN A 60 -9.96 -1.77 17.01
CA ASN A 60 -9.23 -1.97 18.24
C ASN A 60 -8.96 -0.61 18.92
N LYS A 61 -9.55 -0.38 20.11
CA LYS A 61 -9.49 0.89 20.81
C LYS A 61 -8.07 1.37 21.14
N TYR A 62 -7.13 0.47 21.36
CA TYR A 62 -5.73 0.83 21.68
C TYR A 62 -5.01 1.31 20.43
N ILE A 63 -5.19 0.61 19.31
CA ILE A 63 -4.62 1.01 18.02
C ILE A 63 -5.26 2.32 17.54
N TYR A 64 -6.60 2.40 17.58
CA TYR A 64 -7.31 3.63 17.24
C TYR A 64 -6.78 4.82 18.03
N GLN A 65 -6.63 4.69 19.36
CA GLN A 65 -6.17 5.78 20.21
C GLN A 65 -4.73 6.19 19.92
N ALA A 66 -3.86 5.22 19.60
CA ALA A 66 -2.48 5.47 19.20
C ALA A 66 -2.42 6.32 17.92
N TYR A 67 -3.20 5.95 16.89
CA TYR A 67 -3.24 6.70 15.63
C TYR A 67 -4.03 8.02 15.74
N LYS A 68 -5.07 8.08 16.56
CA LYS A 68 -5.83 9.32 16.83
C LYS A 68 -4.92 10.43 17.34
N ASN A 69 -4.00 10.11 18.24
CA ASN A 69 -3.10 11.08 18.84
C ASN A 69 -1.91 11.47 17.91
N LYS A 70 -1.66 10.73 16.83
CA LYS A 70 -0.63 11.08 15.86
C LYS A 70 -1.13 12.18 14.92
N LYS A 71 -0.30 13.22 14.74
CA LYS A 71 -0.54 14.26 13.73
C LYS A 71 0.02 13.84 12.37
N ASP A 72 1.17 13.18 12.39
CA ASP A 72 1.90 12.73 11.20
C ASP A 72 1.85 11.20 11.15
N ILE A 73 1.53 10.65 9.99
CA ILE A 73 1.54 9.21 9.71
C ILE A 73 2.43 8.98 8.51
N ASN A 74 3.46 8.14 8.69
CA ASN A 74 4.41 7.78 7.66
C ASN A 74 4.10 6.39 7.14
N ILE A 75 3.89 6.27 5.83
CA ILE A 75 3.50 5.03 5.14
C ILE A 75 4.54 4.70 4.09
N PHE A 76 4.93 3.43 4.03
CA PHE A 76 5.69 2.87 2.93
C PHE A 76 4.88 1.76 2.26
N ASP A 77 4.74 1.84 0.94
CA ASP A 77 4.06 0.81 0.13
C ASP A 77 5.07 0.22 -0.87
N PHE A 78 5.44 -1.02 -0.60
CA PHE A 78 6.48 -1.73 -1.32
C PHE A 78 5.89 -2.62 -2.39
N CYS A 79 6.31 -2.42 -3.65
CA CYS A 79 5.74 -3.05 -4.83
C CYS A 79 4.24 -2.72 -5.01
N CYS A 80 3.95 -1.44 -4.94
CA CYS A 80 2.60 -0.88 -4.84
C CYS A 80 1.73 -1.06 -6.09
N GLY A 81 2.30 -1.41 -7.24
CA GLY A 81 1.59 -1.49 -8.51
C GLY A 81 0.83 -0.20 -8.83
N THR A 82 -0.46 -0.32 -9.12
CA THR A 82 -1.37 0.82 -9.35
C THR A 82 -1.93 1.43 -8.06
N GLY A 83 -1.52 0.93 -6.87
CA GLY A 83 -1.84 1.53 -5.57
C GLY A 83 -3.18 1.17 -4.97
N GLY A 84 -3.79 0.06 -5.35
CA GLY A 84 -5.06 -0.39 -4.75
C GLY A 84 -4.96 -0.53 -3.23
N GLU A 85 -3.87 -1.09 -2.73
CA GLU A 85 -3.58 -1.27 -1.31
C GLU A 85 -3.48 0.06 -0.58
N LEU A 86 -2.66 0.97 -1.11
CA LEU A 86 -2.50 2.30 -0.55
C LEU A 86 -3.82 3.03 -0.44
N ILE A 87 -4.61 3.08 -1.50
CA ILE A 87 -5.89 3.81 -1.50
C ILE A 87 -6.91 3.14 -0.57
N GLY A 88 -6.86 1.81 -0.41
CA GLY A 88 -7.63 1.08 0.59
C GLY A 88 -7.29 1.52 2.01
N LEU A 89 -6.00 1.60 2.35
CA LEU A 89 -5.51 2.12 3.63
C LEU A 89 -5.92 3.59 3.85
N LEU A 90 -5.69 4.46 2.86
CA LEU A 90 -6.03 5.89 2.97
C LEU A 90 -7.53 6.10 3.19
N SER A 91 -8.37 5.28 2.55
CA SER A 91 -9.83 5.29 2.76
C SER A 91 -10.21 4.84 4.17
N ALA A 92 -9.50 3.87 4.74
CA ALA A 92 -9.71 3.48 6.14
C ALA A 92 -9.28 4.59 7.09
N LEU A 93 -8.14 5.24 6.85
CA LEU A 93 -7.70 6.40 7.64
C LEU A 93 -8.72 7.53 7.59
N ASP A 94 -9.27 7.86 6.42
CA ASP A 94 -10.28 8.91 6.26
C ASP A 94 -11.61 8.56 6.95
N LYS A 95 -11.96 7.27 7.04
CA LYS A 95 -13.13 6.77 7.76
C LYS A 95 -13.01 6.97 9.28
N TYR A 96 -11.84 6.76 9.84
CA TYR A 96 -11.64 6.75 11.30
C TYR A 96 -11.12 8.06 11.87
N PHE A 97 -10.34 8.84 11.11
CA PHE A 97 -9.65 10.03 11.61
C PHE A 97 -10.11 11.30 10.90
N HIS A 98 -10.98 12.06 11.56
CA HIS A 98 -11.60 13.26 10.98
C HIS A 98 -10.86 14.57 11.27
N ASP A 99 -9.77 14.52 12.02
CA ASP A 99 -9.01 15.67 12.54
C ASP A 99 -7.92 16.21 11.60
N GLY A 100 -7.90 15.76 10.35
CA GLY A 100 -6.98 16.27 9.34
C GLY A 100 -5.50 15.99 9.64
N LYS A 101 -5.02 14.80 9.30
CA LYS A 101 -3.63 14.37 9.52
C LYS A 101 -2.70 14.77 8.39
N ASN A 102 -1.41 14.85 8.67
CA ASN A 102 -0.37 14.87 7.65
C ASN A 102 0.02 13.42 7.35
N ILE A 103 -0.16 12.97 6.12
CA ILE A 103 0.14 11.61 5.70
C ILE A 103 1.30 11.67 4.71
N ASN A 104 2.45 11.18 5.11
CA ASN A 104 3.63 11.09 4.28
C ASN A 104 3.69 9.67 3.69
N VAL A 105 3.66 9.58 2.39
CA VAL A 105 3.63 8.31 1.66
C VAL A 105 4.85 8.20 0.78
N ILE A 106 5.57 7.11 0.92
CA ILE A 106 6.59 6.68 -0.04
C ILE A 106 6.12 5.37 -0.65
N VAL A 107 6.17 5.28 -1.96
CA VAL A 107 5.85 4.04 -2.70
C VAL A 107 7.04 3.62 -3.55
N CYS A 108 7.16 2.32 -3.79
CA CYS A 108 8.18 1.77 -4.67
C CYS A 108 7.56 0.73 -5.60
N ASP A 109 7.82 0.82 -6.89
CA ASP A 109 7.43 -0.20 -7.87
C ASP A 109 8.37 -0.21 -9.07
N GLY A 110 8.47 -1.36 -9.73
CA GLY A 110 9.27 -1.53 -10.95
C GLY A 110 8.57 -1.08 -12.24
N ASN A 111 7.24 -0.92 -12.21
CA ASN A 111 6.47 -0.51 -13.37
C ASN A 111 6.18 1.00 -13.34
N ALA A 112 6.90 1.76 -14.17
CA ALA A 112 6.75 3.21 -14.26
C ALA A 112 5.33 3.64 -14.66
N LYS A 113 4.67 2.91 -15.59
CA LYS A 113 3.30 3.24 -16.02
C LYS A 113 2.28 2.98 -14.93
N ALA A 114 2.47 1.95 -14.09
CA ALA A 114 1.63 1.71 -12.92
C ALA A 114 1.76 2.87 -11.92
N LEU A 115 2.98 3.35 -11.68
CA LEU A 115 3.22 4.55 -10.86
C LEU A 115 2.54 5.80 -11.44
N ASP A 116 2.52 5.98 -12.76
CA ASP A 116 1.82 7.11 -13.41
C ASP A 116 0.29 7.06 -13.15
N TYR A 117 -0.31 5.86 -13.17
CA TYR A 117 -1.71 5.70 -12.78
C TYR A 117 -1.91 6.01 -11.30
N LEU A 118 -1.03 5.51 -10.44
CA LEU A 118 -1.09 5.79 -9.01
C LEU A 118 -0.98 7.30 -8.73
N HIS A 119 -0.09 8.03 -9.41
CA HIS A 119 -0.01 9.50 -9.27
C HIS A 119 -1.33 10.18 -9.58
N LYS A 120 -1.99 9.84 -10.70
CA LYS A 120 -3.30 10.40 -11.07
C LYS A 120 -4.37 10.10 -10.01
N ILE A 121 -4.37 8.88 -9.47
CA ILE A 121 -5.32 8.47 -8.42
C ILE A 121 -5.04 9.21 -7.12
N MET A 122 -3.77 9.36 -6.73
CA MET A 122 -3.36 10.10 -5.53
C MET A 122 -3.73 11.59 -5.61
N ASP A 123 -3.52 12.23 -6.75
CA ASP A 123 -3.92 13.64 -6.97
C ASP A 123 -5.43 13.81 -6.79
N LYS A 124 -6.23 12.90 -7.36
CA LYS A 124 -7.68 12.91 -7.19
C LYS A 124 -8.08 12.66 -5.73
N ALA A 125 -7.51 11.65 -5.09
CA ALA A 125 -7.77 11.32 -3.69
C ALA A 125 -7.41 12.49 -2.76
N ALA A 126 -6.25 13.13 -2.98
CA ALA A 126 -5.81 14.27 -2.20
C ALA A 126 -6.76 15.47 -2.32
N SER A 127 -7.33 15.70 -3.52
CA SER A 127 -8.28 16.80 -3.75
C SER A 127 -9.62 16.60 -3.01
N LEU A 128 -9.96 15.39 -2.62
CA LEU A 128 -11.22 15.02 -1.97
C LEU A 128 -11.07 14.76 -0.47
N SER A 129 -9.85 14.58 0.01
CA SER A 129 -9.58 14.22 1.39
C SER A 129 -9.42 15.45 2.30
N ARG A 130 -9.71 15.26 3.57
CA ARG A 130 -9.39 16.22 4.64
C ARG A 130 -7.95 16.14 5.14
N HIS A 131 -7.25 15.05 4.82
CA HIS A 131 -5.85 14.87 5.15
C HIS A 131 -4.94 15.62 4.19
N LYS A 132 -3.74 15.96 4.67
CA LYS A 132 -2.70 16.55 3.83
C LYS A 132 -1.71 15.46 3.44
N TYR A 133 -1.53 15.26 2.15
CA TYR A 133 -0.61 14.25 1.64
C TYR A 133 0.72 14.86 1.19
N ARG A 134 1.82 14.16 1.53
CA ARG A 134 3.11 14.28 0.85
C ARG A 134 3.35 12.90 0.22
N PHE A 135 3.43 12.87 -1.10
CA PHE A 135 3.55 11.63 -1.87
C PHE A 135 4.87 11.62 -2.66
N VAL A 136 5.62 10.54 -2.53
CA VAL A 136 6.89 10.30 -3.25
C VAL A 136 6.85 8.89 -3.83
N SER A 137 7.14 8.76 -5.13
CA SER A 137 7.29 7.47 -5.79
C SER A 137 8.74 7.18 -6.15
N ILE A 138 9.15 5.94 -5.97
CA ILE A 138 10.46 5.39 -6.34
C ILE A 138 10.23 4.37 -7.45
N HIS A 139 10.66 4.73 -8.67
CA HIS A 139 10.65 3.75 -9.77
C HIS A 139 11.91 2.88 -9.65
N LYS A 140 11.74 1.63 -9.21
CA LYS A 140 12.82 0.70 -9.04
C LYS A 140 12.35 -0.75 -9.14
N GLU A 141 12.92 -1.48 -10.06
CA GLU A 141 12.75 -2.93 -10.16
C GLU A 141 13.54 -3.63 -9.04
N ILE A 142 12.89 -4.51 -8.29
CA ILE A 142 13.47 -5.30 -7.22
C ILE A 142 13.64 -6.74 -7.69
N LYS A 143 14.89 -7.14 -7.96
CA LYS A 143 15.23 -8.48 -8.45
C LYS A 143 15.82 -9.38 -7.37
N ASN A 144 16.40 -8.79 -6.34
CA ASN A 144 17.10 -9.52 -5.29
C ASN A 144 17.22 -8.68 -4.01
N PHE A 145 17.81 -9.27 -2.98
CA PHE A 145 17.97 -8.62 -1.69
C PHE A 145 18.82 -7.33 -1.76
N ASP A 146 19.86 -7.29 -2.58
CA ASP A 146 20.72 -6.09 -2.70
C ASP A 146 19.94 -4.88 -3.23
N ASP A 147 18.87 -5.12 -4.01
CA ASP A 147 18.01 -4.05 -4.49
C ASP A 147 17.12 -3.51 -3.38
N VAL A 148 16.71 -4.36 -2.44
CA VAL A 148 15.98 -3.95 -1.23
C VAL A 148 16.88 -3.14 -0.30
N GLU A 149 18.13 -3.59 -0.07
CA GLU A 149 19.11 -2.85 0.75
C GLU A 149 19.38 -1.44 0.22
N LYS A 150 19.37 -1.26 -1.10
CA LYS A 150 19.57 0.05 -1.74
C LYS A 150 18.41 1.03 -1.55
N LEU A 151 17.30 0.64 -0.94
CA LEU A 151 16.24 1.59 -0.56
C LEU A 151 16.70 2.51 0.58
N ASP A 152 17.60 2.04 1.42
CA ASP A 152 18.36 2.79 2.45
C ASP A 152 17.54 3.82 3.24
N PHE A 153 16.41 3.40 3.77
CA PHE A 153 15.63 4.24 4.66
C PHE A 153 16.21 4.21 6.09
N PRO A 154 16.13 5.33 6.83
CA PRO A 154 16.44 5.30 8.25
C PRO A 154 15.58 4.29 9.01
N SER A 155 16.16 3.54 9.94
CA SER A 155 15.40 2.61 10.79
C SER A 155 14.25 3.34 11.50
N CYS A 156 13.11 2.65 11.62
CA CYS A 156 11.92 3.18 12.30
C CYS A 156 11.29 4.42 11.65
N SER A 157 11.40 4.56 10.31
CA SER A 157 10.88 5.72 9.59
C SER A 157 9.37 5.66 9.36
N PHE A 158 8.77 4.46 9.33
CA PHE A 158 7.38 4.27 8.94
C PHE A 158 6.51 3.77 10.09
N ASP A 159 5.25 4.22 10.09
CA ASP A 159 4.21 3.77 11.01
C ASP A 159 3.45 2.57 10.43
N ILE A 160 3.36 2.51 9.12
CA ILE A 160 2.68 1.43 8.37
C ILE A 160 3.56 1.08 7.17
N GLU A 161 3.76 -0.21 6.96
CA GLU A 161 4.31 -0.76 5.73
C GLU A 161 3.29 -1.69 5.08
N LEU A 162 3.07 -1.50 3.79
CA LEU A 162 2.32 -2.41 2.95
C LEU A 162 3.31 -3.22 2.10
N CYS A 163 3.14 -4.53 2.12
CA CYS A 163 3.93 -5.49 1.36
C CYS A 163 3.03 -6.69 1.07
N ASP A 164 1.93 -6.45 0.36
CA ASP A 164 0.95 -7.47 0.01
C ASP A 164 1.28 -8.07 -1.35
N LYS A 165 0.93 -9.35 -1.56
CA LYS A 165 1.06 -10.09 -2.83
C LYS A 165 2.45 -10.23 -3.43
N VAL A 166 3.38 -9.32 -3.19
CA VAL A 166 4.77 -9.41 -3.63
C VAL A 166 5.53 -10.55 -2.94
N CYS A 167 5.05 -11.01 -1.78
CA CYS A 167 5.66 -12.12 -1.05
C CYS A 167 5.75 -13.40 -1.88
N CYS A 168 4.72 -13.73 -2.66
CA CYS A 168 4.72 -14.91 -3.53
C CYS A 168 5.74 -14.78 -4.67
N GLU A 169 5.85 -13.59 -5.26
CA GLU A 169 6.81 -13.29 -6.32
C GLU A 169 8.24 -13.38 -5.79
N PHE A 170 8.51 -12.81 -4.63
CA PHE A 170 9.83 -12.88 -4.01
C PHE A 170 10.26 -14.28 -3.63
N ILE A 171 9.35 -15.12 -3.13
CA ILE A 171 9.67 -16.52 -2.82
C ILE A 171 10.04 -17.27 -4.10
N SER A 172 9.30 -17.07 -5.19
CA SER A 172 9.56 -17.72 -6.49
C SER A 172 10.89 -17.27 -7.11
N HIS A 173 11.34 -16.04 -6.81
CA HIS A 173 12.61 -15.47 -7.33
C HIS A 173 13.79 -15.56 -6.37
N GLY A 174 13.65 -16.31 -5.26
CA GLY A 174 14.73 -16.52 -4.30
C GLY A 174 15.05 -15.31 -3.42
N VAL A 175 14.16 -14.32 -3.37
CA VAL A 175 14.24 -13.23 -2.38
C VAL A 175 13.89 -13.83 -1.02
N ASN A 176 14.86 -13.89 -0.15
CA ASN A 176 14.80 -14.71 1.07
C ASN A 176 14.24 -13.93 2.29
N LYS A 177 14.11 -14.65 3.40
CA LYS A 177 13.66 -14.13 4.69
C LYS A 177 14.36 -12.82 5.12
N LYS A 178 15.63 -12.60 4.76
CA LYS A 178 16.38 -11.38 5.10
C LYS A 178 15.74 -10.12 4.54
N SER A 179 15.09 -10.19 3.36
CA SER A 179 14.41 -9.03 2.76
C SER A 179 13.26 -8.54 3.65
N TYR A 180 12.48 -9.45 4.22
CA TYR A 180 11.38 -9.11 5.12
C TYR A 180 11.88 -8.57 6.46
N GLU A 181 12.94 -9.16 7.01
CA GLU A 181 13.57 -8.67 8.23
C GLU A 181 14.13 -7.26 8.03
N TYR A 182 14.70 -6.98 6.86
CA TYR A 182 15.20 -5.67 6.51
C TYR A 182 14.08 -4.65 6.32
N LEU A 183 13.02 -4.97 5.56
CA LEU A 183 11.85 -4.10 5.42
C LEU A 183 11.22 -3.82 6.79
N ALA A 184 11.00 -4.86 7.59
CA ALA A 184 10.42 -4.70 8.93
C ALA A 184 11.28 -3.81 9.86
N SER A 185 12.58 -3.63 9.57
CA SER A 185 13.44 -2.72 10.33
C SER A 185 13.09 -1.24 10.15
N PHE A 186 12.39 -0.90 9.07
CA PHE A 186 11.93 0.46 8.80
C PHE A 186 10.69 0.84 9.63
N LEU A 187 9.93 -0.16 10.15
CA LEU A 187 8.78 0.10 11.00
C LEU A 187 9.17 0.80 12.29
N SER A 188 8.43 1.81 12.65
CA SER A 188 8.63 2.53 13.90
C SER A 188 8.41 1.60 15.10
N LYS A 189 9.34 1.62 16.07
CA LYS A 189 9.22 0.86 17.32
C LYS A 189 8.16 1.47 18.26
N ASN A 190 6.95 1.65 17.77
CA ASN A 190 5.87 2.07 18.63
C ASN A 190 5.44 0.91 19.54
N HIS A 191 5.44 1.14 20.84
CA HIS A 191 5.06 0.16 21.87
C HIS A 191 3.69 -0.51 21.66
N SER A 192 2.81 0.06 20.84
CA SER A 192 1.51 -0.49 20.48
C SER A 192 1.58 -1.75 19.59
N PHE A 193 2.62 -1.92 18.79
CA PHE A 193 2.79 -3.13 17.96
C PHE A 193 3.51 -4.27 18.66
N GLN A 194 4.29 -4.00 19.71
CA GLN A 194 4.89 -5.07 20.53
C GLN A 194 3.83 -5.90 21.28
N SER A 195 2.62 -5.38 21.45
CA SER A 195 1.51 -6.11 22.06
C SER A 195 0.88 -7.15 21.13
N LEU A 196 0.97 -7.00 19.79
CA LEU A 196 0.47 -7.99 18.84
C LEU A 196 1.36 -9.25 18.78
N GLY A 197 2.68 -9.11 18.99
CA GLY A 197 3.58 -10.24 19.15
C GLY A 197 3.26 -11.11 20.36
N LYS A 198 2.86 -10.49 21.48
CA LYS A 198 2.46 -11.21 22.71
C LYS A 198 1.09 -11.89 22.62
N LEU A 199 0.21 -11.48 21.71
CA LEU A 199 -1.06 -12.16 21.45
C LEU A 199 -0.85 -13.49 20.72
N ARG A 200 0.23 -13.63 19.96
CA ARG A 200 0.59 -14.86 19.26
C ARG A 200 1.11 -15.96 20.22
N ASP A 201 1.75 -15.55 21.31
CA ASP A 201 2.29 -16.47 22.33
C ASP A 201 1.23 -16.94 23.34
N ASN A 202 0.01 -16.36 23.31
CA ASN A 202 -1.10 -16.69 24.20
C ASN A 202 -2.24 -17.50 23.53
N GLY A 203 -1.96 -18.19 22.42
CA GLY A 203 -2.79 -19.27 21.91
C GLY A 203 -4.14 -18.84 21.33
N PHE A 204 -4.13 -18.14 20.19
CA PHE A 204 -5.23 -18.08 19.23
C PHE A 204 -4.80 -18.69 17.90
#